data_61f1f1d5b495902c3542ee37810af426
#
_entry.id   61f1f1d5b495902c3542ee37810af426
#
_cell.length_a   1.000
_cell.length_b   1.000
_cell.length_c   1.000
_cell.angle_alpha   90.00
_cell.angle_beta   90.00
_cell.angle_gamma   90.00
#
_symmetry.space_group_name_H-M   'P 1'
#
loop_
_entity.id
_entity.type
_entity.pdbx_description
1 polymer ?
#
loop_
_entity_poly.entity_id
_entity_poly.type
_entity_poly.pdbx_seq_one_letter_code
_entity_poly.pdbx_strand_id
1 'polypeptide(L)'
;GLAYDLRGEPKRAQRDYALALRAGPDDELTIRYALSLGISGDDQDAMQMLDPLLRQKNRSAWRARAFVLAMNGDVAAAQDVANSVMPGGAGASMAPFLQRLAALNPADRALAVNYGIMPSDGSAFAVASAGDSYHPSGSGGASDRLIPAGDPLGPRPAEPAAEKRTVLASKEPRRRPG
;
A
#
# COMPACT_ATOMS: atom_id res chain seq x y z
N GLY A 1 -4.63 0.40 11.49
CA GLY A 1 -3.22 0.57 11.86
C GLY A 1 -2.49 1.45 10.88
N LEU A 2 -2.24 0.98 9.65
CA LEU A 2 -1.38 1.69 8.67
C LEU A 2 -1.76 3.17 8.44
N ALA A 3 -3.05 3.49 8.39
CA ALA A 3 -3.49 4.87 8.24
C ALA A 3 -3.06 5.80 9.39
N TYR A 4 -2.92 5.26 10.59
CA TYR A 4 -2.38 6.00 11.74
C TYR A 4 -0.87 6.15 11.65
N ASP A 5 -0.13 5.11 11.22
CA ASP A 5 1.32 5.23 10.98
C ASP A 5 1.63 6.35 9.97
N LEU A 6 0.90 6.39 8.85
CA LEU A 6 1.05 7.41 7.81
C LEU A 6 0.70 8.84 8.28
N ARG A 7 -0.05 8.97 9.37
CA ARG A 7 -0.33 10.25 10.02
C ARG A 7 0.71 10.62 11.08
N GLY A 8 1.71 9.76 11.33
CA GLY A 8 2.66 9.94 12.41
C GLY A 8 2.10 9.63 13.80
N GLU A 9 1.08 8.78 13.87
CA GLU A 9 0.42 8.36 15.11
C GLU A 9 0.68 6.86 15.42
N PRO A 10 1.95 6.42 15.53
CA PRO A 10 2.28 4.99 15.63
C PRO A 10 1.67 4.31 16.87
N LYS A 11 1.51 5.02 17.98
CA LYS A 11 0.88 4.44 19.17
C LYS A 11 -0.60 4.07 18.97
N ARG A 12 -1.30 4.77 18.07
CA ARG A 12 -2.66 4.38 17.66
C ARG A 12 -2.64 3.20 16.71
N ALA A 13 -1.73 3.21 15.74
CA ALA A 13 -1.52 2.10 14.82
C ALA A 13 -1.24 0.79 15.56
N GLN A 14 -0.37 0.83 16.56
CA GLN A 14 -0.01 -0.32 17.40
C GLN A 14 -1.22 -0.93 18.13
N ARG A 15 -2.14 -0.10 18.61
CA ARG A 15 -3.39 -0.58 19.24
C ARG A 15 -4.26 -1.36 18.24
N ASP A 16 -4.39 -0.84 17.04
CA ASP A 16 -5.16 -1.49 15.98
C ASP A 16 -4.51 -2.82 15.58
N TYR A 17 -3.18 -2.84 15.41
CA TYR A 17 -2.45 -4.06 15.07
C TYR A 17 -2.57 -5.11 16.19
N ALA A 18 -2.39 -4.69 17.45
CA ALA A 18 -2.54 -5.58 18.59
C ALA A 18 -3.96 -6.16 18.70
N LEU A 19 -4.98 -5.36 18.41
CA LEU A 19 -6.37 -5.83 18.38
C LEU A 19 -6.60 -6.84 17.26
N ALA A 20 -6.08 -6.57 16.06
CA ALA A 20 -6.23 -7.45 14.92
C ALA A 20 -5.51 -8.80 15.14
N LEU A 21 -4.33 -8.81 15.74
CA LEU A 21 -3.59 -10.05 16.07
C LEU A 21 -4.29 -10.92 17.11
N ARG A 22 -5.22 -10.37 17.93
CA ARG A 22 -6.06 -11.18 18.82
C ARG A 22 -7.08 -12.04 18.08
N ALA A 23 -7.45 -11.66 16.85
CA ALA A 23 -8.36 -12.43 16.01
C ALA A 23 -7.68 -13.65 15.38
N GLY A 24 -6.36 -13.65 15.29
CA GLY A 24 -5.56 -14.75 14.78
C GLY A 24 -4.13 -14.31 14.42
N PRO A 25 -3.17 -15.25 14.40
CA PRO A 25 -1.82 -14.96 13.98
C PRO A 25 -1.78 -14.65 12.47
N ASP A 26 -1.02 -13.61 12.12
CA ASP A 26 -0.81 -13.16 10.73
C ASP A 26 0.60 -12.57 10.64
N ASP A 27 1.41 -13.12 9.73
CA ASP A 27 2.81 -12.74 9.57
C ASP A 27 2.96 -11.31 9.06
N GLU A 28 2.14 -10.90 8.09
CA GLU A 28 2.18 -9.56 7.52
C GLU A 28 1.77 -8.51 8.56
N LEU A 29 0.73 -8.81 9.32
CA LEU A 29 0.26 -7.94 10.40
C LEU A 29 1.31 -7.83 11.52
N THR A 30 1.99 -8.93 11.85
CA THR A 30 3.09 -8.97 12.81
C THR A 30 4.25 -8.09 12.35
N ILE A 31 4.62 -8.17 11.06
CA ILE A 31 5.67 -7.33 10.47
C ILE A 31 5.28 -5.86 10.52
N ARG A 32 4.03 -5.51 10.15
CA ARG A 32 3.54 -4.12 10.20
C ARG A 32 3.53 -3.56 11.62
N TYR A 33 3.17 -4.38 12.60
CA TYR A 33 3.22 -3.99 14.01
C TYR A 33 4.67 -3.73 14.44
N ALA A 34 5.60 -4.61 14.11
CA ALA A 34 7.01 -4.41 14.41
C ALA A 34 7.60 -3.15 13.75
N LEU A 35 7.22 -2.87 12.50
CA LEU A 35 7.60 -1.62 11.84
C LEU A 35 7.05 -0.39 12.57
N SER A 36 5.79 -0.44 13.00
CA SER A 36 5.16 0.64 13.77
C SER A 36 5.84 0.87 15.12
N LEU A 37 6.29 -0.19 15.79
CA LEU A 37 7.13 -0.11 16.98
C LEU A 37 8.47 0.58 16.67
N GLY A 38 9.16 0.19 15.61
CA GLY A 38 10.39 0.85 15.17
C GLY A 38 10.20 2.32 14.81
N ILE A 39 9.06 2.69 14.18
CA ILE A 39 8.71 4.07 13.87
C ILE A 39 8.60 4.93 15.15
N SER A 40 8.08 4.37 16.24
CA SER A 40 7.97 5.04 17.54
C SER A 40 9.23 4.96 18.41
N GLY A 41 10.27 4.26 17.97
CA GLY A 41 11.51 4.08 18.72
C GLY A 41 11.49 2.94 19.74
N ASP A 42 10.49 2.07 19.69
CA ASP A 42 10.38 0.87 20.55
C ASP A 42 11.08 -0.31 19.86
N ASP A 43 12.34 -0.16 19.52
CA ASP A 43 13.13 -1.11 18.73
C ASP A 43 13.28 -2.47 19.39
N GLN A 44 13.42 -2.53 20.71
CA GLN A 44 13.51 -3.79 21.45
C GLN A 44 12.23 -4.62 21.30
N ASP A 45 11.08 -4.00 21.45
CA ASP A 45 9.78 -4.67 21.29
C ASP A 45 9.58 -5.09 19.82
N ALA A 46 10.00 -4.24 18.88
CA ALA A 46 9.97 -4.57 17.45
C ALA A 46 10.80 -5.82 17.13
N MET A 47 12.01 -5.94 17.69
CA MET A 47 12.87 -7.10 17.49
C MET A 47 12.27 -8.36 18.10
N GLN A 48 11.70 -8.29 19.30
CA GLN A 48 11.02 -9.42 19.93
C GLN A 48 9.82 -9.89 19.09
N MET A 49 9.07 -8.95 18.52
CA MET A 49 7.93 -9.26 17.65
C MET A 49 8.36 -9.97 16.37
N LEU A 50 9.50 -9.59 15.79
CA LEU A 50 10.05 -10.21 14.57
C LEU A 50 10.73 -11.57 14.81
N ASP A 51 11.21 -11.87 16.00
CA ASP A 51 12.04 -13.03 16.30
C ASP A 51 11.46 -14.37 15.81
N PRO A 52 10.17 -14.70 16.03
CA PRO A 52 9.60 -15.95 15.50
C PRO A 52 9.68 -16.05 13.98
N LEU A 53 9.45 -14.95 13.27
CA LEU A 53 9.48 -14.91 11.80
C LEU A 53 10.93 -14.96 11.26
N LEU A 54 11.87 -14.35 11.98
CA LEU A 54 13.29 -14.41 11.64
C LEU A 54 13.81 -15.85 11.72
N ARG A 55 13.41 -16.62 12.75
CA ARG A 55 13.75 -18.05 12.89
C ARG A 55 13.16 -18.89 11.76
N GLN A 56 12.02 -18.52 11.22
CA GLN A 56 11.39 -19.15 10.06
C GLN A 56 12.03 -18.72 8.73
N LYS A 57 13.09 -17.89 8.77
CA LYS A 57 13.75 -17.34 7.58
C LYS A 57 12.81 -16.51 6.68
N ASN A 58 11.80 -15.89 7.26
CA ASN A 58 10.89 -15.02 6.55
C ASN A 58 11.63 -13.78 6.03
N ARG A 59 11.75 -13.65 4.71
CA ARG A 59 12.49 -12.56 4.07
C ARG A 59 11.93 -11.17 4.39
N SER A 60 10.61 -11.05 4.49
CA SER A 60 9.97 -9.78 4.82
C SER A 60 10.28 -9.36 6.26
N ALA A 61 10.36 -10.31 7.20
CA ALA A 61 10.79 -10.04 8.58
C ALA A 61 12.26 -9.60 8.65
N TRP A 62 13.13 -10.21 7.88
CA TRP A 62 14.55 -9.79 7.80
C TRP A 62 14.69 -8.37 7.25
N ARG A 63 13.91 -8.02 6.21
CA ARG A 63 13.88 -6.66 5.67
C ARG A 63 13.33 -5.67 6.71
N ALA A 64 12.26 -6.02 7.42
CA ALA A 64 11.71 -5.20 8.48
C ALA A 64 12.73 -4.96 9.60
N ARG A 65 13.51 -5.99 9.97
CA ARG A 65 14.61 -5.86 10.93
C ARG A 65 15.66 -4.82 10.47
N ALA A 66 16.06 -4.85 9.19
CA ALA A 66 16.98 -3.85 8.66
C ALA A 66 16.41 -2.42 8.79
N PHE A 67 15.11 -2.25 8.52
CA PHE A 67 14.47 -0.94 8.66
C PHE A 67 14.39 -0.48 10.12
N VAL A 68 14.05 -1.36 11.05
CA VAL A 68 14.01 -1.04 12.49
C VAL A 68 15.39 -0.61 12.98
N LEU A 69 16.45 -1.36 12.63
CA LEU A 69 17.83 -0.99 12.96
C LEU A 69 18.21 0.38 12.40
N ALA A 70 17.87 0.63 11.13
CA ALA A 70 18.18 1.92 10.48
C ALA A 70 17.41 3.09 11.12
N MET A 71 16.12 2.92 11.46
CA MET A 71 15.32 3.94 12.15
C MET A 71 15.87 4.28 13.53
N ASN A 72 16.51 3.31 14.19
CA ASN A 72 17.14 3.48 15.49
C ASN A 72 18.59 4.03 15.40
N GLY A 73 19.08 4.26 14.19
CA GLY A 73 20.42 4.82 13.94
C GLY A 73 21.54 3.79 13.76
N ASP A 74 21.26 2.49 13.94
CA ASP A 74 22.24 1.43 13.67
C ASP A 74 22.27 1.07 12.19
N VAL A 75 22.73 2.02 11.39
CA VAL A 75 22.80 1.87 9.93
C VAL A 75 23.77 0.78 9.50
N ALA A 76 24.85 0.55 10.28
CA ALA A 76 25.83 -0.48 9.96
C ALA A 76 25.20 -1.88 10.05
N ALA A 77 24.58 -2.19 11.18
CA ALA A 77 23.86 -3.47 11.34
C ALA A 77 22.70 -3.62 10.34
N ALA A 78 21.98 -2.53 10.06
CA ALA A 78 20.91 -2.52 9.05
C ALA A 78 21.46 -2.90 7.66
N GLN A 79 22.62 -2.36 7.28
CA GLN A 79 23.28 -2.65 6.01
C GLN A 79 23.76 -4.10 5.92
N ASP A 80 24.33 -4.63 7.00
CA ASP A 80 24.76 -6.03 7.06
C ASP A 80 23.58 -6.99 6.89
N VAL A 81 22.47 -6.70 7.56
CA VAL A 81 21.22 -7.46 7.38
C VAL A 81 20.74 -7.36 5.93
N ALA A 82 20.68 -6.16 5.35
CA ALA A 82 20.23 -5.97 3.96
C ALA A 82 21.12 -6.75 2.98
N ASN A 83 22.44 -6.71 3.14
CA ASN A 83 23.38 -7.46 2.30
C ASN A 83 23.19 -8.99 2.42
N SER A 84 22.82 -9.48 3.60
CA SER A 84 22.66 -10.92 3.83
C SER A 84 21.38 -11.50 3.23
N VAL A 85 20.32 -10.68 3.08
CA VAL A 85 18.99 -11.17 2.65
C VAL A 85 18.63 -10.76 1.23
N MET A 86 19.32 -9.77 0.65
CA MET A 86 19.04 -9.28 -0.70
C MET A 86 20.09 -9.81 -1.70
N PRO A 87 19.66 -10.52 -2.74
CA PRO A 87 20.59 -11.06 -3.74
C PRO A 87 21.17 -9.97 -4.66
N GLY A 88 22.32 -10.28 -5.28
CA GLY A 88 22.85 -9.49 -6.39
C GLY A 88 23.30 -8.07 -6.06
N GLY A 89 23.71 -7.79 -4.81
CA GLY A 89 24.19 -6.46 -4.42
C GLY A 89 23.09 -5.44 -4.15
N ALA A 90 21.81 -5.83 -4.20
CA ALA A 90 20.69 -4.95 -3.90
C ALA A 90 20.73 -4.39 -2.48
N GLY A 91 21.33 -5.14 -1.54
CA GLY A 91 21.57 -4.66 -0.18
C GLY A 91 22.44 -3.40 -0.15
N ALA A 92 23.55 -3.38 -0.93
CA ALA A 92 24.43 -2.22 -1.01
C ALA A 92 23.71 -0.98 -1.59
N SER A 93 22.84 -1.16 -2.55
CA SER A 93 22.02 -0.07 -3.14
C SER A 93 21.07 0.56 -2.14
N MET A 94 20.76 -0.11 -1.03
CA MET A 94 19.89 0.42 0.02
C MET A 94 20.60 1.34 1.00
N ALA A 95 21.93 1.44 0.99
CA ALA A 95 22.67 2.25 1.95
C ALA A 95 22.17 3.70 2.07
N PRO A 96 21.95 4.46 0.97
CA PRO A 96 21.45 5.82 1.08
C PRO A 96 20.04 5.90 1.71
N PHE A 97 19.20 4.91 1.42
CA PHE A 97 17.86 4.81 2.01
C PHE A 97 17.92 4.57 3.51
N LEU A 98 18.72 3.57 3.95
CA LEU A 98 18.86 3.22 5.36
C LEU A 98 19.46 4.38 6.17
N GLN A 99 20.46 5.10 5.62
CA GLN A 99 21.06 6.26 6.26
C GLN A 99 20.05 7.38 6.55
N ARG A 100 19.09 7.57 5.66
CA ARG A 100 18.10 8.65 5.80
C ARG A 100 16.95 8.31 6.75
N LEU A 101 16.63 7.02 6.94
CA LEU A 101 15.51 6.59 7.78
C LEU A 101 15.58 7.13 9.22
N ALA A 102 16.78 7.22 9.80
CA ALA A 102 16.98 7.70 11.17
C ALA A 102 16.55 9.16 11.34
N ALA A 103 16.74 9.98 10.30
CA ALA A 103 16.46 11.42 10.33
C ALA A 103 14.99 11.78 10.03
N LEU A 104 14.18 10.83 9.57
CA LEU A 104 12.79 11.07 9.20
C LEU A 104 11.88 11.19 10.43
N ASN A 105 10.83 12.01 10.31
CA ASN A 105 9.74 12.02 11.27
C ASN A 105 8.89 10.73 11.18
N PRO A 106 8.03 10.43 12.17
CA PRO A 106 7.26 9.18 12.18
C PRO A 106 6.38 8.95 10.95
N ALA A 107 5.73 9.98 10.41
CA ALA A 107 4.89 9.84 9.21
C ALA A 107 5.73 9.49 7.97
N ASP A 108 6.86 10.17 7.83
CA ASP A 108 7.80 9.94 6.72
C ASP A 108 8.48 8.57 6.82
N ARG A 109 8.82 8.12 8.04
CA ARG A 109 9.30 6.74 8.27
C ARG A 109 8.25 5.72 7.81
N ALA A 110 6.99 5.92 8.18
CA ALA A 110 5.90 5.03 7.77
C ALA A 110 5.74 5.00 6.24
N LEU A 111 5.83 6.15 5.58
CA LEU A 111 5.77 6.25 4.13
C LEU A 111 6.96 5.52 3.49
N ALA A 112 8.16 5.74 4.01
CA ALA A 112 9.39 5.14 3.49
C ALA A 112 9.38 3.60 3.62
N VAL A 113 9.08 3.05 4.80
CA VAL A 113 9.19 1.60 5.04
C VAL A 113 8.04 0.79 4.43
N ASN A 114 6.85 1.39 4.24
CA ASN A 114 5.71 0.70 3.65
C ASN A 114 5.63 0.85 2.13
N TYR A 115 6.09 1.98 1.57
CA TYR A 115 5.93 2.31 0.15
C TYR A 115 7.25 2.60 -0.57
N GLY A 116 8.38 2.67 0.16
CA GLY A 116 9.68 3.01 -0.42
C GLY A 116 9.79 4.46 -0.87
N ILE A 117 8.94 5.36 -0.37
CA ILE A 117 8.90 6.77 -0.76
C ILE A 117 9.65 7.61 0.25
N MET A 118 10.66 8.38 -0.21
CA MET A 118 11.38 9.36 0.59
C MET A 118 10.83 10.76 0.33
N PRO A 119 10.16 11.40 1.30
CA PRO A 119 9.42 12.66 1.06
C PRO A 119 10.27 13.84 0.60
N SER A 120 11.55 13.88 0.95
CA SER A 120 12.38 15.07 0.75
C SER A 120 12.97 15.23 -0.65
N ASP A 121 12.90 14.21 -1.54
CA ASP A 121 13.61 14.26 -2.83
C ASP A 121 12.73 14.00 -4.04
N GLY A 122 11.44 13.70 -3.88
CA GLY A 122 10.60 13.25 -5.00
C GLY A 122 11.10 11.96 -5.67
N SER A 123 12.13 11.34 -5.09
CA SER A 123 12.72 10.10 -5.57
C SER A 123 12.09 8.93 -4.83
N ALA A 124 11.21 8.22 -5.49
CA ALA A 124 10.75 6.92 -5.04
C ALA A 124 11.91 5.92 -5.17
N PHE A 125 12.51 5.52 -4.05
CA PHE A 125 13.28 4.30 -4.06
C PHE A 125 12.29 3.13 -4.13
N ALA A 126 12.15 2.56 -5.31
CA ALA A 126 11.46 1.29 -5.45
C ALA A 126 12.24 0.25 -4.64
N VAL A 127 11.85 0.07 -3.40
CA VAL A 127 12.25 -1.12 -2.63
C VAL A 127 11.58 -2.27 -3.34
N ALA A 128 12.32 -2.93 -4.23
CA ALA A 128 11.84 -4.08 -4.96
C ALA A 128 11.30 -5.09 -3.95
N SER A 129 10.01 -5.10 -3.75
CA SER A 129 9.31 -6.27 -3.26
C SER A 129 9.61 -7.36 -4.28
N ALA A 130 10.47 -8.30 -3.92
CA ALA A 130 10.65 -9.50 -4.70
C ALA A 130 9.32 -10.26 -4.67
N GLY A 131 8.46 -9.99 -5.62
CA GLY A 131 7.17 -10.66 -5.67
C GLY A 131 6.04 -9.98 -6.42
N ASP A 132 6.23 -8.84 -7.09
CA ASP A 132 5.32 -8.46 -8.18
C ASP A 132 5.89 -7.26 -8.94
N SER A 133 6.11 -7.46 -10.22
CA SER A 133 6.66 -6.50 -11.14
C SER A 133 5.64 -5.39 -11.42
N TYR A 134 5.61 -4.36 -10.60
CA TYR A 134 4.99 -3.10 -10.97
C TYR A 134 6.12 -2.12 -11.34
N HIS A 135 6.38 -1.97 -12.62
CA HIS A 135 7.23 -0.92 -13.15
C HIS A 135 6.39 0.36 -13.37
N PRO A 136 6.58 1.43 -12.61
CA PRO A 136 6.26 2.74 -13.10
C PRO A 136 7.46 3.23 -13.90
N SER A 137 7.53 2.89 -15.19
CA SER A 137 8.43 3.56 -16.12
C SER A 137 7.91 4.97 -16.36
N GLY A 138 8.41 5.92 -15.57
CA GLY A 138 8.23 7.34 -15.78
C GLY A 138 9.48 7.92 -16.45
N SER A 139 9.56 7.89 -17.75
CA SER A 139 10.32 8.87 -18.53
C SER A 139 9.54 9.12 -19.81
N GLY A 140 9.25 10.40 -20.05
CA GLY A 140 8.42 10.86 -21.13
C GLY A 140 8.91 10.42 -22.51
N GLY A 141 7.97 10.06 -23.37
CA GLY A 141 8.20 9.79 -24.77
C GLY A 141 7.18 8.81 -25.31
N ALA A 142 6.10 9.34 -25.90
CA ALA A 142 5.31 8.71 -26.95
C ALA A 142 4.94 7.22 -26.79
N SER A 143 4.00 6.92 -25.92
CA SER A 143 3.13 5.75 -26.07
C SER A 143 1.86 5.85 -25.22
N ASP A 144 1.15 6.93 -25.39
CA ASP A 144 -0.23 7.11 -24.97
C ASP A 144 -1.17 6.30 -25.89
N ARG A 145 -0.84 5.01 -26.12
CA ARG A 145 -1.60 4.11 -27.01
C ARG A 145 -2.25 2.94 -26.30
N LEU A 146 -2.33 2.95 -24.97
CA LEU A 146 -2.99 1.90 -24.20
C LEU A 146 -4.25 2.38 -23.47
N ILE A 147 -4.68 3.62 -23.70
CA ILE A 147 -6.02 4.04 -23.34
C ILE A 147 -6.89 3.67 -24.56
N PRO A 148 -7.88 2.77 -24.45
CA PRO A 148 -8.84 2.59 -25.53
C PRO A 148 -9.47 3.95 -25.79
N ALA A 149 -9.32 4.46 -27.01
CA ALA A 149 -10.05 5.65 -27.47
C ALA A 149 -11.53 5.26 -27.60
N GLY A 150 -12.22 5.17 -26.45
CA GLY A 150 -13.67 5.18 -26.40
C GLY A 150 -14.10 6.63 -26.63
N ASP A 151 -15.13 6.80 -27.45
CA ASP A 151 -15.73 8.11 -27.67
C ASP A 151 -16.00 8.79 -26.33
N PRO A 152 -15.69 10.10 -26.18
CA PRO A 152 -16.01 10.82 -24.98
C PRO A 152 -17.52 10.73 -24.75
N LEU A 153 -17.93 10.40 -23.53
CA LEU A 153 -19.34 10.47 -23.10
C LEU A 153 -19.79 11.94 -23.19
N GLY A 154 -20.11 12.37 -24.41
CA GLY A 154 -20.80 13.63 -24.66
C GLY A 154 -22.22 13.58 -24.08
N PRO A 155 -22.87 14.71 -23.90
CA PRO A 155 -24.23 14.74 -23.43
C PRO A 155 -25.08 13.88 -24.34
N ARG A 156 -25.79 12.90 -23.77
CA ARG A 156 -26.72 12.00 -24.45
C ARG A 156 -27.73 12.83 -25.28
N PRO A 157 -27.88 12.58 -26.61
CA PRO A 157 -28.92 13.23 -27.38
C PRO A 157 -30.25 12.94 -26.70
N ALA A 158 -31.08 13.98 -26.56
CA ALA A 158 -32.43 13.86 -26.01
C ALA A 158 -33.22 12.86 -26.87
N GLU A 159 -33.79 11.85 -26.22
CA GLU A 159 -34.73 10.93 -26.88
C GLU A 159 -35.88 11.73 -27.52
N PRO A 160 -36.25 11.46 -28.78
CA PRO A 160 -37.43 12.10 -29.38
C PRO A 160 -38.65 11.70 -28.57
N ALA A 161 -39.44 12.70 -28.18
CA ALA A 161 -40.68 12.56 -27.44
C ALA A 161 -41.60 11.55 -28.15
N ALA A 162 -42.00 10.51 -27.42
CA ALA A 162 -42.96 9.51 -27.89
C ALA A 162 -44.28 10.20 -28.22
N GLU A 163 -44.65 10.16 -29.51
CA GLU A 163 -45.99 10.56 -30.00
C GLU A 163 -47.05 9.80 -29.24
N LYS A 164 -47.97 10.54 -28.64
CA LYS A 164 -49.19 10.04 -28.02
C LYS A 164 -50.09 9.42 -29.12
N ARG A 165 -50.02 8.10 -29.27
CA ARG A 165 -51.05 7.37 -30.02
C ARG A 165 -52.36 7.43 -29.24
N THR A 166 -53.27 8.22 -29.74
CA THR A 166 -54.71 8.26 -29.37
C THR A 166 -55.31 6.93 -29.75
N VAL A 167 -55.61 6.08 -28.78
CA VAL A 167 -56.40 4.87 -29.00
C VAL A 167 -57.86 5.27 -28.89
N LEU A 168 -58.54 5.26 -30.04
CA LEU A 168 -59.99 5.39 -30.13
C LEU A 168 -60.65 4.19 -29.43
N ALA A 169 -61.43 4.48 -28.41
CA ALA A 169 -62.23 3.51 -27.70
C ALA A 169 -63.40 3.06 -28.59
N SER A 170 -63.33 1.81 -29.03
CA SER A 170 -64.50 1.16 -29.62
C SER A 170 -65.43 0.63 -28.51
N LYS A 171 -66.65 1.19 -28.48
CA LYS A 171 -67.67 0.90 -27.55
C LYS A 171 -68.49 -0.28 -28.08
N GLU A 172 -68.45 -1.40 -27.46
CA GLU A 172 -69.24 -2.60 -27.78
C GLU A 172 -70.41 -2.71 -26.86
N PRO A 173 -71.66 -2.97 -27.38
CA PRO A 173 -72.89 -2.96 -26.57
C PRO A 173 -73.07 -4.31 -25.87
N ARG A 174 -73.37 -4.25 -24.59
CA ARG A 174 -73.84 -5.38 -23.77
C ARG A 174 -75.14 -5.99 -24.29
N ARG A 175 -75.15 -7.26 -24.63
CA ARG A 175 -76.36 -8.09 -24.67
C ARG A 175 -76.53 -8.80 -23.31
N ARG A 176 -77.73 -8.64 -22.73
CA ARG A 176 -78.22 -9.46 -21.63
C ARG A 176 -78.91 -10.69 -22.20
N PRO A 177 -78.82 -11.85 -21.57
CA PRO A 177 -79.68 -13.00 -21.81
C PRO A 177 -80.96 -12.92 -20.96
N GLY A 178 -82.07 -13.36 -21.51
CA GLY A 178 -83.32 -13.69 -20.81
C GLY A 178 -83.25 -15.08 -20.16
#